data_11f0f1856d853c0b650c6ba8a06a39d5
#
_entry.id   11f0f1856d853c0b650c6ba8a06a39d5
#
_cell.length_a   1.000
_cell.length_b   1.000
_cell.length_c   1.000
_cell.angle_alpha   90.00
_cell.angle_beta   90.00
_cell.angle_gamma   90.00
#
_symmetry.space_group_name_H-M   'P 1'
#
loop_
_entity.id
_entity.type
_entity.pdbx_description
1 polymer ?
#
loop_
_entity_poly.entity_id
_entity_poly.type
_entity_poly.pdbx_seq_one_letter_code
_entity_poly.pdbx_strand_id
1 'polypeptide(L)'
;MTAEEAIRLLSGISAVDPEMPLGQAKCLFIIAQYDEGLSLTDIAKKAGIGLATASRNIAALGKINRKREPGLSLIESFEDPMERRKKIIRLTAKGRTTIKRILGEH
;
A
#
# COMPACT_ATOMS: atom_id res chain seq x y z
N MET A 1 19.68 5.20 7.16
CA MET A 1 18.65 5.17 8.22
C MET A 1 19.29 4.64 9.51
N THR A 2 19.06 5.32 10.61
CA THR A 2 19.52 4.86 11.92
C THR A 2 18.51 3.87 12.52
N ALA A 3 18.94 3.13 13.55
CA ALA A 3 18.03 2.23 14.27
C ALA A 3 16.88 3.01 14.91
N GLU A 4 17.14 4.23 15.41
CA GLU A 4 16.10 5.08 15.98
C GLU A 4 15.06 5.48 14.94
N GLU A 5 15.51 5.85 13.74
CA GLU A 5 14.60 6.16 12.63
C GLU A 5 13.78 4.93 12.22
N ALA A 6 14.41 3.75 12.19
CA ALA A 6 13.70 2.50 11.88
C ALA A 6 12.62 2.20 12.93
N ILE A 7 12.89 2.44 14.21
CA ILE A 7 11.91 2.26 15.28
C ILE A 7 10.72 3.21 15.09
N ARG A 8 10.98 4.46 14.75
CA ARG A 8 9.90 5.42 14.48
C ARG A 8 9.05 5.01 13.28
N LEU A 9 9.70 4.51 12.23
CA LEU A 9 9.02 4.01 11.05
C LEU A 9 8.09 2.85 11.42
N LEU A 10 8.62 1.86 12.13
CA LEU A 10 7.85 0.70 12.55
C LEU A 10 6.71 1.10 13.50
N SER A 11 6.95 2.05 14.40
CA SER A 11 5.92 2.55 15.30
C SER A 11 4.80 3.26 14.54
N GLY A 12 5.15 4.00 13.49
CA GLY A 12 4.18 4.65 12.62
C GLY A 12 3.30 3.64 11.88
N ILE A 13 3.90 2.55 11.42
CA ILE A 13 3.18 1.45 10.77
C ILE A 13 2.24 0.78 11.78
N SER A 14 2.74 0.48 12.99
CA SER A 14 1.94 -0.11 14.07
C SER A 14 0.75 0.75 14.46
N ALA A 15 0.89 2.06 14.40
CA ALA A 15 -0.21 2.98 14.71
C ALA A 15 -1.35 2.87 13.70
N VAL A 16 -1.05 2.46 12.47
CA VAL A 16 -2.06 2.23 11.42
C VAL A 16 -2.72 0.87 11.65
N ASP A 17 -1.91 -0.15 11.83
CA ASP A 17 -2.35 -1.51 12.09
C ASP A 17 -1.22 -2.24 12.84
N PRO A 18 -1.42 -2.56 14.14
CA PRO A 18 -0.38 -3.22 14.94
C PRO A 18 0.07 -4.58 14.39
N GLU A 19 -0.79 -5.21 13.61
CA GLU A 19 -0.53 -6.53 13.04
C GLU A 19 -0.26 -6.50 11.54
N MET A 20 0.12 -5.34 11.00
CA MET A 20 0.39 -5.22 9.57
C MET A 20 1.56 -6.12 9.15
N PRO A 21 1.35 -7.06 8.23
CA PRO A 21 2.46 -7.87 7.71
C PRO A 21 3.48 -6.99 6.98
N LEU A 22 4.76 -7.35 7.07
CA LEU A 22 5.82 -6.61 6.38
C LEU A 22 5.59 -6.51 4.87
N GLY A 23 5.12 -7.58 4.25
CA GLY A 23 4.83 -7.57 2.82
C GLY A 23 3.75 -6.56 2.44
N GLN A 24 2.75 -6.40 3.30
CA GLN A 24 1.68 -5.43 3.10
C GLN A 24 2.22 -4.00 3.23
N ALA A 25 3.03 -3.74 4.24
CA ALA A 25 3.68 -2.44 4.44
C ALA A 25 4.60 -2.11 3.26
N LYS A 26 5.36 -3.09 2.79
CA LYS A 26 6.25 -2.93 1.64
C LYS A 26 5.47 -2.54 0.39
N CYS A 27 4.34 -3.18 0.13
CA CYS A 27 3.47 -2.83 -1.00
C CYS A 27 2.97 -1.39 -0.88
N LEU A 28 2.58 -0.97 0.31
CA LEU A 28 2.11 0.40 0.56
C LEU A 28 3.20 1.43 0.21
N PHE A 29 4.44 1.20 0.66
CA PHE A 29 5.56 2.11 0.37
C PHE A 29 5.94 2.11 -1.11
N ILE A 30 5.84 0.96 -1.78
CA ILE A 30 6.10 0.88 -3.22
C ILE A 30 5.08 1.74 -3.97
N ILE A 31 3.80 1.62 -3.65
CA ILE A 31 2.73 2.40 -4.28
C ILE A 31 2.94 3.90 -4.01
N ALA A 32 3.39 4.25 -2.81
CA ALA A 32 3.62 5.63 -2.41
C ALA A 32 4.65 6.37 -3.27
N GLN A 33 5.53 5.64 -3.97
CA GLN A 33 6.54 6.23 -4.83
C GLN A 33 5.99 6.68 -6.19
N TYR A 34 4.76 6.27 -6.53
CA TYR A 34 4.19 6.49 -7.86
C TYR A 34 2.83 7.20 -7.76
N ASP A 35 2.85 8.51 -7.87
CA ASP A 35 1.62 9.32 -7.78
C ASP A 35 0.57 8.92 -8.81
N GLU A 36 1.00 8.50 -9.99
CA GLU A 36 0.11 8.07 -11.06
C GLU A 36 -0.41 6.65 -10.88
N GLY A 37 0.18 5.92 -9.94
CA GLY A 37 -0.21 4.56 -9.64
C GLY A 37 0.60 3.50 -10.40
N LEU A 38 0.35 2.25 -10.03
CA LEU A 38 1.03 1.08 -10.59
C LEU A 38 0.01 -0.02 -10.84
N SER A 39 0.30 -0.89 -11.82
CA SER A 39 -0.48 -2.11 -12.00
C SER A 39 -0.14 -3.13 -10.91
N LEU A 40 -1.05 -4.07 -10.67
CA LEU A 40 -0.81 -5.16 -9.73
C LEU A 40 0.46 -5.95 -10.09
N THR A 41 0.66 -6.22 -11.37
CA THR A 41 1.84 -6.95 -11.86
C THR A 41 3.13 -6.22 -11.50
N ASP A 42 3.16 -4.89 -11.69
CA ASP A 42 4.34 -4.09 -11.36
C ASP A 42 4.60 -4.06 -9.86
N ILE A 43 3.55 -3.96 -9.05
CA ILE A 43 3.67 -4.00 -7.60
C ILE A 43 4.27 -5.34 -7.16
N ALA A 44 3.76 -6.45 -7.68
CA ALA A 44 4.27 -7.78 -7.36
C ALA A 44 5.75 -7.93 -7.72
N LYS A 45 6.14 -7.47 -8.90
CA LYS A 45 7.53 -7.51 -9.34
C LYS A 45 8.45 -6.69 -8.43
N LYS A 46 8.05 -5.46 -8.11
CA LYS A 46 8.85 -4.57 -7.26
C LYS A 46 8.95 -5.08 -5.83
N ALA A 47 7.88 -5.72 -5.33
CA ALA A 47 7.87 -6.31 -3.99
C ALA A 47 8.57 -7.67 -3.94
N GLY A 48 8.81 -8.30 -5.08
CA GLY A 48 9.43 -9.62 -5.13
C GLY A 48 8.51 -10.73 -4.63
N ILE A 49 7.21 -10.62 -4.89
CA ILE A 49 6.20 -11.58 -4.44
C ILE A 49 5.32 -12.04 -5.60
N GLY A 50 4.60 -13.13 -5.39
CA GLY A 50 3.66 -13.63 -6.40
C GLY A 50 2.41 -12.76 -6.50
N LEU A 51 1.71 -12.88 -7.63
CA LEU A 51 0.48 -12.12 -7.89
C LEU A 51 -0.60 -12.37 -6.84
N ALA A 52 -0.77 -13.61 -6.39
CA ALA A 52 -1.79 -13.94 -5.39
C ALA A 52 -1.50 -13.24 -4.06
N THR A 53 -0.24 -13.20 -3.64
CA THR A 53 0.18 -12.52 -2.41
C THR A 53 0.00 -11.02 -2.56
N ALA A 54 0.42 -10.45 -3.70
CA ALA A 54 0.23 -9.03 -3.98
C ALA A 54 -1.25 -8.66 -3.95
N SER A 55 -2.10 -9.47 -4.57
CA SER A 55 -3.54 -9.24 -4.60
C SER A 55 -4.14 -9.19 -3.19
N ARG A 56 -3.72 -10.10 -2.30
CA ARG A 56 -4.18 -10.11 -0.92
C ARG A 56 -3.74 -8.86 -0.16
N ASN A 57 -2.47 -8.46 -0.34
CA ASN A 57 -1.94 -7.25 0.30
C ASN A 57 -2.68 -6.01 -0.17
N ILE A 58 -2.94 -5.92 -1.47
CA ILE A 58 -3.67 -4.79 -2.05
C ILE A 58 -5.10 -4.74 -1.52
N ALA A 59 -5.78 -5.89 -1.42
CA ALA A 59 -7.13 -5.94 -0.87
C ALA A 59 -7.17 -5.45 0.58
N ALA A 60 -6.20 -5.85 1.41
CA ALA A 60 -6.11 -5.42 2.81
C ALA A 60 -5.86 -3.91 2.95
N LEU A 61 -5.09 -3.33 2.04
CA LEU A 61 -4.81 -1.89 2.03
C LEU A 61 -5.96 -1.06 1.45
N GLY A 62 -6.86 -1.67 0.71
CA GLY A 62 -7.98 -1.01 0.06
C GLY A 62 -9.19 -0.84 0.95
N LYS A 63 -10.33 -0.53 0.33
CA LYS A 63 -11.58 -0.26 1.04
C LYS A 63 -12.19 -1.50 1.67
N ILE A 64 -12.13 -2.63 0.96
CA ILE A 64 -12.72 -3.90 1.39
C ILE A 64 -11.69 -5.00 1.14
N ASN A 65 -11.38 -5.78 2.19
CA ASN A 65 -10.46 -6.89 2.05
C ASN A 65 -11.15 -8.12 1.44
N ARG A 66 -10.40 -9.22 1.25
CA ARG A 66 -10.93 -10.44 0.62
C ARG A 66 -12.04 -11.14 1.40
N LYS A 67 -12.10 -10.91 2.70
CA LYS A 67 -13.15 -11.45 3.56
C LYS A 67 -14.39 -10.56 3.60
N ARG A 68 -14.43 -9.54 2.74
CA ARG A 68 -15.48 -8.51 2.69
C ARG A 68 -15.61 -7.70 3.97
N GLU A 69 -14.53 -7.62 4.72
CA GLU A 69 -14.44 -6.77 5.90
C GLU A 69 -13.83 -5.43 5.50
N PRO A 70 -14.06 -4.36 6.27
CA PRO A 70 -13.43 -3.06 5.99
C PRO A 70 -11.91 -3.19 5.97
N GLY A 71 -11.28 -2.70 4.90
CA GLY A 71 -9.84 -2.58 4.80
C GLY A 71 -9.37 -1.25 5.35
N LEU A 72 -8.11 -0.92 5.12
CA LEU A 72 -7.50 0.30 5.65
C LEU A 72 -7.83 1.55 4.84
N SER A 73 -8.37 1.39 3.65
CA SER A 73 -8.73 2.49 2.73
C SER A 73 -7.55 3.42 2.38
N LEU A 74 -6.35 2.86 2.32
CA LEU A 74 -5.14 3.63 2.02
C LEU A 74 -4.83 3.67 0.53
N ILE A 75 -5.41 2.77 -0.23
CA ILE A 75 -5.24 2.69 -1.67
C ILE A 75 -6.59 2.55 -2.37
N GLU A 76 -6.61 2.90 -3.64
CA GLU A 76 -7.76 2.71 -4.52
C GLU A 76 -7.28 2.16 -5.85
N SER A 77 -8.19 1.52 -6.58
CA SER A 77 -7.88 1.04 -7.93
C SER A 77 -8.89 1.62 -8.91
N PHE A 78 -8.42 1.87 -10.12
CA PHE A 78 -9.25 2.36 -11.21
C PHE A 78 -8.79 1.74 -12.53
N GLU A 79 -9.67 1.74 -13.51
CA GLU A 79 -9.34 1.21 -14.82
C GLU A 79 -8.39 2.16 -15.55
N ASP A 80 -7.38 1.60 -16.22
CA ASP A 80 -6.48 2.38 -17.07
C ASP A 80 -7.31 2.93 -18.24
N PRO A 81 -7.33 4.26 -18.47
CA PRO A 81 -8.07 4.85 -19.59
C PRO A 81 -7.64 4.32 -20.95
N MET A 82 -6.37 3.91 -21.08
CA MET A 82 -5.81 3.42 -22.34
C MET A 82 -6.01 1.93 -22.52
N GLU A 83 -6.18 1.18 -21.44
CA GLU A 83 -6.29 -0.26 -21.48
C GLU A 83 -7.22 -0.74 -20.37
N ARG A 84 -8.53 -0.82 -20.67
CA ARG A 84 -9.58 -1.09 -19.68
C ARG A 84 -9.42 -2.39 -18.88
N ARG A 85 -8.69 -3.36 -19.41
CA ARG A 85 -8.45 -4.63 -18.72
C ARG A 85 -7.44 -4.49 -17.59
N LYS A 86 -6.68 -3.40 -17.60
CA LYS A 86 -5.60 -3.16 -16.64
C LYS A 86 -6.11 -2.22 -15.55
N LYS A 87 -5.93 -2.64 -14.32
CA LYS A 87 -6.25 -1.79 -13.17
C LYS A 87 -4.98 -1.11 -12.66
N ILE A 88 -5.12 0.15 -12.33
CA ILE A 88 -4.05 0.96 -11.76
C ILE A 88 -4.39 1.18 -10.29
N ILE A 89 -3.38 1.02 -9.44
CA ILE A 89 -3.51 1.13 -7.98
C ILE A 89 -2.69 2.31 -7.52
N ARG A 90 -3.31 3.19 -6.72
CA ARG A 90 -2.63 4.38 -6.18
C ARG A 90 -3.09 4.66 -4.76
N LEU A 91 -2.38 5.54 -4.07
CA LEU A 91 -2.79 6.00 -2.74
C LEU A 91 -4.07 6.82 -2.83
N THR A 92 -4.93 6.65 -1.81
CA THR A 92 -6.04 7.58 -1.57
C THR A 92 -5.49 8.83 -0.88
N ALA A 93 -6.33 9.85 -0.70
CA ALA A 93 -5.95 11.03 0.11
C ALA A 93 -5.57 10.60 1.53
N LYS A 94 -6.32 9.67 2.12
CA LYS A 94 -6.01 9.09 3.42
C LYS A 94 -4.66 8.38 3.40
N GLY A 95 -4.38 7.63 2.33
CA GLY A 95 -3.10 6.93 2.16
C GLY A 95 -1.93 7.90 2.11
N ARG A 96 -2.05 9.00 1.37
CA ARG A 96 -1.01 10.02 1.30
C ARG A 96 -0.73 10.64 2.67
N THR A 97 -1.79 11.02 3.39
CA THR A 97 -1.66 11.58 4.74
C THR A 97 -1.01 10.58 5.69
N THR A 98 -1.42 9.32 5.61
CA THR A 98 -0.88 8.25 6.45
C THR A 98 0.60 8.03 6.19
N ILE A 99 1.02 7.98 4.93
CA ILE A 99 2.44 7.80 4.55
C ILE A 99 3.28 8.98 5.09
N LYS A 100 2.80 10.21 4.93
CA LYS A 100 3.51 11.39 5.47
C LYS A 100 3.70 11.28 6.99
N ARG A 101 2.67 10.84 7.69
CA ARG A 101 2.73 10.65 9.15
C ARG A 101 3.74 9.58 9.52
N ILE A 102 3.72 8.43 8.83
CA ILE A 102 4.65 7.33 9.07
C ILE A 102 6.10 7.78 8.86
N LEU A 103 6.34 8.56 7.80
CA LEU A 103 7.69 9.05 7.48
C LEU A 103 8.11 10.27 8.30
N GLY A 104 7.24 10.79 9.15
CA GLY A 104 7.53 11.98 9.93
C GLY A 104 7.53 13.28 9.13
N GLU A 105 6.92 13.27 7.95
CA GLU A 105 6.78 14.47 7.12
C GLU A 105 5.56 15.29 7.54
N HIS A 106 5.69 16.59 7.49
CA HIS A 106 4.62 17.51 7.90
C HIS A 106 4.11 18.35 6.74
#